data_95e7fdda6fd376ffc35117bee87e6148
#
_entry.id   95e7fdda6fd376ffc35117bee87e6148
#
_cell.length_a   1.000
_cell.length_b   1.000
_cell.length_c   1.000
_cell.angle_alpha   90.00
_cell.angle_beta   90.00
_cell.angle_gamma   90.00
#
_symmetry.space_group_name_H-M   'P 1'
#
loop_
_entity.id
_entity.type
_entity.pdbx_description
1 polymer ?
#
loop_
_entity_poly.entity_id
_entity_poly.type
_entity_poly.pdbx_seq_one_letter_code
_entity_poly.pdbx_strand_id
1 'polypeptide(L)'
;MNIELRHLRYFIAVAEELHFGRAALRLNISQPPLSQQIQLLEQQIGARLLARTNRSVQLTAAGRQFLQDARAILLDVEQAASRAARLHQGEEGEIRIGFTSSAPA
;
A
#
# COMPACT_ATOMS: atom_id res chain seq x y z
N MET A 1 8.86 12.95 7.14
CA MET A 1 8.67 11.50 6.99
C MET A 1 8.56 11.18 5.51
N ASN A 2 9.27 10.17 5.05
CA ASN A 2 9.34 9.88 3.62
C ASN A 2 8.90 8.45 3.34
N ILE A 3 7.61 8.21 3.48
CA ILE A 3 7.01 6.91 3.27
C ILE A 3 6.27 6.92 1.94
N GLU A 4 6.54 5.91 1.11
CA GLU A 4 5.91 5.77 -0.19
C GLU A 4 4.96 4.58 -0.19
N LEU A 5 4.03 4.58 -1.14
CA LEU A 5 3.03 3.50 -1.21
C LEU A 5 3.67 2.13 -1.40
N ARG A 6 4.80 2.06 -2.10
CA ARG A 6 5.50 0.77 -2.26
C ARG A 6 5.94 0.20 -0.91
N HIS A 7 6.29 1.07 0.05
CA HIS A 7 6.68 0.61 1.38
C HIS A 7 5.50 -0.05 2.08
N LEU A 8 4.29 0.48 1.88
CA LEU A 8 3.10 -0.13 2.44
C LEU A 8 2.83 -1.49 1.81
N ARG A 9 3.00 -1.60 0.49
CA ARG A 9 2.82 -2.89 -0.20
C ARG A 9 3.85 -3.92 0.28
N TYR A 10 5.08 -3.50 0.44
CA TYR A 10 6.13 -4.40 0.93
C TYR A 10 5.82 -4.89 2.33
N PHE A 11 5.42 -3.96 3.21
CA PHE A 11 5.10 -4.34 4.58
C PHE A 11 3.90 -5.29 4.62
N ILE A 12 2.86 -5.02 3.84
CA ILE A 12 1.68 -5.89 3.80
C ILE A 12 2.08 -7.30 3.39
N ALA A 13 2.93 -7.43 2.37
CA ALA A 13 3.37 -8.75 1.92
C ALA A 13 4.11 -9.50 3.03
N VAL A 14 5.05 -8.84 3.71
CA VAL A 14 5.79 -9.48 4.79
C VAL A 14 4.87 -9.83 5.94
N ALA A 15 3.96 -8.93 6.28
CA ALA A 15 3.03 -9.14 7.39
C ALA A 15 2.09 -10.32 7.14
N GLU A 16 1.65 -10.47 5.89
CA GLU A 16 0.73 -11.56 5.55
C GLU A 16 1.45 -12.89 5.42
N GLU A 17 2.66 -12.87 4.86
CA GLU A 17 3.43 -14.10 4.70
C GLU A 17 4.16 -14.51 5.98
N LEU A 18 4.52 -13.55 6.80
CA LEU A 18 5.37 -13.73 7.98
C LEU A 18 6.65 -14.49 7.63
N HIS A 19 7.16 -14.21 6.44
CA HIS A 19 8.33 -14.88 5.90
C HIS A 19 8.90 -14.01 4.79
N PHE A 20 10.13 -13.54 4.97
CA PHE A 20 10.72 -12.59 4.01
C PHE A 20 10.94 -13.21 2.64
N GLY A 21 11.35 -14.48 2.58
CA GLY A 21 11.55 -15.15 1.30
C GLY A 21 10.27 -15.27 0.49
N ARG A 22 9.18 -15.69 1.13
CA ARG A 22 7.89 -15.80 0.44
C ARG A 22 7.35 -14.44 0.04
N ALA A 23 7.52 -13.44 0.91
CA ALA A 23 7.09 -12.09 0.58
C ALA A 23 7.84 -11.54 -0.62
N ALA A 24 9.15 -11.78 -0.67
CA ALA A 24 9.96 -11.33 -1.81
C ALA A 24 9.51 -11.99 -3.10
N LEU A 25 9.22 -13.30 -3.07
CA LEU A 25 8.67 -13.99 -4.23
C LEU A 25 7.36 -13.39 -4.68
N ARG A 26 6.46 -13.14 -3.72
CA ARG A 26 5.15 -12.55 -3.99
C ARG A 26 5.28 -11.18 -4.64
N LEU A 27 6.27 -10.39 -4.21
CA LEU A 27 6.51 -9.05 -4.73
C LEU A 27 7.37 -9.04 -5.97
N ASN A 28 7.94 -10.20 -6.33
CA ASN A 28 8.82 -10.33 -7.49
C ASN A 28 10.08 -9.48 -7.35
N ILE A 29 10.65 -9.48 -6.16
CA ILE A 29 11.90 -8.80 -5.86
C ILE A 29 12.79 -9.74 -5.08
N SER A 30 14.08 -9.40 -4.94
CA SER A 30 14.97 -10.18 -4.12
C SER A 30 14.80 -9.80 -2.64
N GLN A 31 15.25 -10.70 -1.76
CA GLN A 31 15.02 -10.55 -0.32
C GLN A 31 15.83 -9.41 0.32
N PRO A 32 17.13 -9.20 -0.03
CA PRO A 32 17.88 -8.14 0.63
C PRO A 32 17.27 -6.74 0.48
N PRO A 33 16.86 -6.29 -0.71
CA PRO A 33 16.21 -4.98 -0.82
C PRO A 33 14.88 -4.92 -0.05
N LEU A 34 14.12 -6.02 -0.02
CA LEU A 34 12.89 -6.04 0.77
C LEU A 34 13.19 -5.81 2.24
N SER A 35 14.18 -6.52 2.78
CA SER A 35 14.54 -6.39 4.18
C SER A 35 15.01 -4.96 4.50
N GLN A 36 15.78 -4.36 3.61
CA GLN A 36 16.25 -2.98 3.79
C GLN A 36 15.10 -1.99 3.78
N GLN A 37 14.14 -2.17 2.87
CA GLN A 37 13.00 -1.27 2.79
C GLN A 37 12.12 -1.35 4.03
N ILE A 38 11.95 -2.54 4.60
CA ILE A 38 11.20 -2.68 5.84
C ILE A 38 11.93 -1.99 6.99
N GLN A 39 13.25 -2.12 7.08
CA GLN A 39 14.01 -1.44 8.11
C GLN A 39 13.91 0.08 7.99
N LEU A 40 13.98 0.60 6.76
CA LEU A 40 13.82 2.03 6.53
C LEU A 40 12.43 2.50 6.96
N LEU A 41 11.41 1.72 6.63
CA LEU A 41 10.04 2.04 7.04
C LEU A 41 9.93 2.14 8.56
N GLU A 42 10.49 1.17 9.26
CA GLU A 42 10.48 1.18 10.73
C GLU A 42 11.22 2.40 11.27
N GLN A 43 12.33 2.77 10.66
CA GLN A 43 13.08 3.96 11.07
C GLN A 43 12.28 5.24 10.83
N GLN A 44 11.62 5.34 9.68
CA GLN A 44 10.81 6.50 9.34
C GLN A 44 9.65 6.68 10.32
N ILE A 45 9.03 5.58 10.70
CA ILE A 45 7.91 5.61 11.65
C ILE A 45 8.40 5.81 13.08
N GLY A 46 9.57 5.27 13.41
CA GLY A 46 10.09 5.29 14.76
C GLY A 46 9.50 4.18 15.62
N ALA A 47 9.17 3.05 15.01
CA ALA A 47 8.59 1.91 15.74
C ALA A 47 8.96 0.61 15.04
N ARG A 48 9.12 -0.44 15.85
CA ARG A 48 9.29 -1.79 15.33
C ARG A 48 7.93 -2.34 14.93
N LEU A 49 7.82 -2.75 13.71
CA LEU A 49 6.58 -3.34 13.18
C LEU A 49 6.66 -4.85 13.18
N LEU A 50 7.86 -5.38 13.09
CA LEU A 50 8.11 -6.82 13.06
C LEU A 50 9.10 -7.19 14.16
N ALA A 51 8.80 -8.27 14.85
CA ALA A 51 9.72 -8.90 15.79
C ALA A 51 10.30 -10.12 15.09
N ARG A 52 11.62 -10.17 15.00
CA ARG A 52 12.31 -11.24 14.27
C ARG A 52 13.16 -12.04 15.23
N THR A 53 13.09 -13.35 15.08
CA THR A 53 14.04 -14.26 15.70
C THR A 53 14.70 -15.05 14.58
N ASN A 54 15.63 -15.93 14.93
CA ASN A 54 16.28 -16.78 13.93
C ASN A 54 15.27 -17.67 13.22
N ARG A 55 14.10 -17.91 13.79
CA ARG A 55 13.16 -18.91 13.30
C ARG A 55 11.81 -18.36 12.93
N SER A 56 11.51 -17.12 13.31
CA SER A 56 10.17 -16.63 13.08
C SER A 56 10.15 -15.13 12.89
N VAL A 57 9.10 -14.68 12.23
CA VAL A 57 8.74 -13.27 12.06
C VAL A 57 7.34 -13.12 12.60
N GLN A 58 7.15 -12.14 13.49
CA GLN A 58 5.85 -11.88 14.10
C GLN A 58 5.58 -10.38 14.01
N LEU A 59 4.31 -10.02 14.00
CA LEU A 59 3.93 -8.62 14.07
C LEU A 59 3.99 -8.15 15.52
N THR A 60 4.53 -6.94 15.72
CA THR A 60 4.37 -6.25 16.99
C THR A 60 2.94 -5.69 17.06
N ALA A 61 2.57 -5.15 18.24
CA ALA A 61 1.27 -4.47 18.34
C ALA A 61 1.19 -3.30 17.36
N ALA A 62 2.28 -2.53 17.24
CA ALA A 62 2.36 -1.44 16.27
C ALA A 62 2.22 -1.98 14.85
N GLY A 63 2.84 -3.12 14.56
CA GLY A 63 2.76 -3.74 13.24
C GLY A 63 1.35 -4.18 12.88
N ARG A 64 0.62 -4.73 13.84
CA ARG A 64 -0.77 -5.13 13.59
C ARG A 64 -1.64 -3.93 13.25
N GLN A 65 -1.48 -2.84 14.00
CA GLN A 65 -2.24 -1.62 13.70
C GLN A 65 -1.82 -1.04 12.37
N PHE A 66 -0.51 -0.98 12.11
CA PHE A 66 -0.03 -0.43 10.86
C PHE A 66 -0.50 -1.25 9.66
N LEU A 67 -0.62 -2.57 9.80
CA LEU A 67 -1.12 -3.42 8.72
C LEU A 67 -2.56 -3.05 8.36
N GLN A 68 -3.42 -2.84 9.35
CA GLN A 68 -4.79 -2.41 9.09
C GLN A 68 -4.82 -1.08 8.38
N ASP A 69 -4.02 -0.13 8.84
CA ASP A 69 -3.98 1.20 8.26
C ASP A 69 -3.41 1.18 6.85
N ALA A 70 -2.36 0.39 6.62
CA ALA A 70 -1.73 0.31 5.30
C ALA A 70 -2.71 -0.25 4.27
N ARG A 71 -3.46 -1.28 4.64
CA ARG A 71 -4.48 -1.85 3.75
C ARG A 71 -5.55 -0.81 3.41
N ALA A 72 -5.99 -0.06 4.40
CA ALA A 72 -7.01 0.98 4.18
C ALA A 72 -6.49 2.08 3.29
N ILE A 73 -5.24 2.50 3.48
CA ILE A 73 -4.64 3.56 2.66
C ILE A 73 -4.54 3.12 1.21
N LEU A 74 -4.05 1.91 0.95
CA LEU A 74 -3.95 1.43 -0.42
C LEU A 74 -5.31 1.31 -1.07
N LEU A 75 -6.31 0.85 -0.34
CA LEU A 75 -7.67 0.77 -0.86
C LEU A 75 -8.20 2.16 -1.20
N ASP A 76 -7.95 3.14 -0.33
CA ASP A 76 -8.38 4.52 -0.56
C ASP A 76 -7.74 5.09 -1.83
N VAL A 77 -6.46 4.81 -2.05
CA VAL A 77 -5.78 5.27 -3.27
C VAL A 77 -6.45 4.67 -4.50
N GLU A 78 -6.72 3.35 -4.47
CA GLU A 78 -7.35 2.68 -5.59
C GLU A 78 -8.74 3.22 -5.88
N GLN A 79 -9.51 3.47 -4.83
CA GLN A 79 -10.86 4.00 -4.97
C GLN A 79 -10.83 5.43 -5.50
N ALA A 80 -9.89 6.24 -5.03
CA ALA A 80 -9.75 7.62 -5.51
C ALA A 80 -9.41 7.64 -7.00
N ALA A 81 -8.47 6.80 -7.42
CA ALA A 81 -8.08 6.71 -8.82
C ALA A 81 -9.26 6.25 -9.68
N SER A 82 -10.01 5.26 -9.19
CA SER A 82 -11.15 4.72 -9.89
C SER A 82 -12.27 5.75 -10.06
N ARG A 83 -12.53 6.54 -9.00
CA ARG A 83 -13.53 7.61 -9.10
C ARG A 83 -13.11 8.68 -10.09
N ALA A 84 -11.84 9.06 -10.09
CA ALA A 84 -11.34 10.05 -11.04
C ALA A 84 -11.49 9.56 -12.47
N ALA A 85 -11.17 8.29 -12.71
CA ALA A 85 -11.28 7.71 -14.04
C ALA A 85 -12.73 7.70 -14.52
N ARG A 86 -13.68 7.34 -13.63
CA ARG A 86 -15.09 7.33 -13.99
C ARG A 86 -15.61 8.71 -14.30
N LEU A 87 -15.21 9.71 -13.51
CA LEU A 87 -15.64 11.08 -13.76
C LEU A 87 -15.11 11.60 -15.09
N HIS A 88 -13.86 11.28 -15.40
CA HIS A 88 -13.27 11.68 -16.68
C HIS A 88 -14.01 11.05 -17.85
N GLN A 89 -14.35 9.77 -17.75
CA GLN A 89 -15.11 9.08 -18.78
C GLN A 89 -16.50 9.70 -18.96
N GLY A 90 -17.13 10.06 -17.85
CA GLY A 90 -18.42 10.73 -17.89
C GLY A 90 -18.34 12.07 -18.57
N GLU A 91 -17.33 12.86 -18.25
CA GLU A 91 -17.12 14.16 -18.87
C GLU A 91 -16.93 14.04 -20.37
N GLU A 92 -16.15 13.05 -20.81
CA GLU A 92 -15.96 12.84 -22.23
C GLU A 92 -17.26 12.47 -22.91
N GLY A 93 -18.05 11.62 -22.27
CA GLY A 93 -19.35 11.28 -22.79
C GLY A 93 -20.28 12.46 -22.91
N GLU A 94 -20.28 13.32 -21.90
CA GLU A 94 -21.08 14.52 -21.93
C GLU A 94 -20.65 15.47 -23.02
N ILE A 95 -19.36 15.63 -23.21
CA ILE A 95 -18.83 16.47 -24.27
C ILE A 95 -19.29 15.98 -25.63
N ARG A 96 -19.26 14.68 -25.83
CA ARG A 96 -19.71 14.11 -27.10
C ARG A 96 -21.19 14.36 -27.34
N ILE A 97 -21.97 14.30 -26.31
CA ILE A 97 -23.39 14.59 -26.41
C ILE A 97 -23.62 16.07 -26.58
N GLY A 98 -22.65 16.85 -26.21
CA GLY A 98 -22.75 18.24 -26.40
C GLY A 98 -23.42 18.98 -25.34
N PHE A 99 -23.47 18.85 -24.23
CA PHE A 99 -24.21 19.42 -23.37
C PHE A 99 -24.05 19.71 -22.17
N THR A 100 -24.18 20.10 -21.72
CA THR A 100 -23.99 20.54 -20.82
C THR A 100 -24.28 20.31 -19.62
N SER A 101 -24.66 20.19 -19.25
CA SER A 101 -24.89 20.07 -18.36
C SER A 101 -24.58 20.01 -17.33
N SER A 102 -24.35 20.02 -17.07
CA SER A 102 -24.12 19.90 -16.33
C SER A 102 -23.88 19.67 -15.31
N ALA A 103 -23.87 19.61 -14.89
CA ALA A 103 -23.69 19.38 -14.09
C ALA A 103 -23.58 19.03 -13.24
N PRO A 104 -23.56 18.98 -12.75
CA PRO A 104 -23.46 18.72 -11.94
C PRO A 104 -23.29 18.44 -11.05
N ALA A 105 -23.26 18.44 -10.71
CA ALA A 105 -23.04 18.10 -10.07
C ALA A 105 -22.70 17.61 -9.58
#